data_fd6bbb4c7885885ed173b39cea537543
#
_entry.id   fd6bbb4c7885885ed173b39cea537543
#
_cell.length_a   1.000
_cell.length_b   1.000
_cell.length_c   1.000
_cell.angle_alpha   90.00
_cell.angle_beta   90.00
_cell.angle_gamma   90.00
#
_symmetry.space_group_name_H-M   'P 1'
#
loop_
_entity.id
_entity.type
_entity.pdbx_description
1 polymer ?
#
loop_
_entity_poly.entity_id
_entity_poly.type
_entity_poly.pdbx_seq_one_letter_code
_entity_poly.pdbx_strand_id
1 'polypeptide(L)'
;IDSDLAKELAKDLGVNLKFVNSSFSTLIDDITNSKCHIAMFAIGNTPQRREKIRFTTAHLSSDVYAITTKNNRRVQNWDDIDKSGNVVAVAKGTYHEPIMQEKLKNAQLLVVDKMHQREQEVQAGRADVFMTDYPFAKKMIENTSWAVLIEPKETYHKTPYAWAMKYDDEKF
;
A
#
# COMPACT_ATOMS: atom_id res chain seq x y z
N ILE A 1 11.25 -3.73 10.70
CA ILE A 1 12.02 -4.40 9.63
C ILE A 1 12.72 -3.34 8.78
N ASP A 2 11.99 -2.49 8.05
CA ASP A 2 12.62 -1.50 7.14
C ASP A 2 13.56 -0.53 7.87
N SER A 3 13.21 -0.09 9.09
CA SER A 3 14.08 0.76 9.91
C SER A 3 15.39 0.09 10.32
N ASP A 4 15.38 -1.21 10.53
CA ASP A 4 16.58 -1.97 10.90
C ASP A 4 17.47 -2.19 9.68
N LEU A 5 16.86 -2.50 8.54
CA LEU A 5 17.58 -2.60 7.25
C LEU A 5 18.19 -1.25 6.87
N ALA A 6 17.51 -0.13 7.12
CA ALA A 6 18.06 1.20 6.87
C ALA A 6 19.30 1.50 7.74
N LYS A 7 19.32 1.06 9.00
CA LYS A 7 20.48 1.20 9.88
C LYS A 7 21.67 0.38 9.39
N GLU A 8 21.44 -0.86 8.99
CA GLU A 8 22.52 -1.72 8.46
C GLU A 8 23.06 -1.16 7.14
N LEU A 9 22.18 -0.72 6.23
CA LEU A 9 22.62 -0.07 4.99
C LEU A 9 23.48 1.16 5.25
N ALA A 10 23.07 2.04 6.17
CA ALA A 10 23.84 3.23 6.54
C ALA A 10 25.23 2.88 7.12
N LYS A 11 25.29 1.83 7.93
CA LYS A 11 26.54 1.30 8.49
C LYS A 11 27.45 0.76 7.40
N ASP A 12 26.92 -0.03 6.48
CA ASP A 12 27.70 -0.60 5.36
C ASP A 12 28.25 0.48 4.43
N LEU A 13 27.48 1.55 4.22
CA LEU A 13 27.90 2.69 3.41
C LEU A 13 28.78 3.70 4.17
N GLY A 14 28.97 3.54 5.48
CA GLY A 14 29.73 4.48 6.32
C GLY A 14 29.12 5.89 6.40
N VAL A 15 27.80 6.00 6.35
CA VAL A 15 27.07 7.28 6.37
C VAL A 15 26.15 7.41 7.58
N ASN A 16 25.79 8.67 7.93
CA ASN A 16 24.82 8.94 8.96
C ASN A 16 23.40 8.80 8.45
N LEU A 17 22.58 8.02 9.17
CA LEU A 17 21.17 7.82 8.87
C LEU A 17 20.32 8.95 9.42
N LYS A 18 19.47 9.52 8.58
CA LYS A 18 18.42 10.48 8.97
C LYS A 18 17.08 10.03 8.42
N PHE A 19 16.10 9.83 9.30
CA PHE A 19 14.73 9.56 8.85
C PHE A 19 14.00 10.85 8.49
N VAL A 20 13.27 10.83 7.39
CA VAL A 20 12.38 11.91 6.94
C VAL A 20 10.97 11.40 6.77
N ASN A 21 9.98 12.20 7.14
CA ASN A 21 8.59 11.86 6.95
C ASN A 21 8.22 11.90 5.47
N SER A 22 7.55 10.86 5.01
CA SER A 22 7.00 10.73 3.67
C SER A 22 5.67 9.98 3.71
N SER A 23 4.97 9.95 2.59
CA SER A 23 3.72 9.20 2.42
C SER A 23 3.66 8.64 1.01
N PHE A 24 2.74 7.71 0.76
CA PHE A 24 2.54 7.19 -0.61
C PHE A 24 2.11 8.28 -1.59
N SER A 25 1.33 9.26 -1.16
CA SER A 25 0.89 10.37 -2.01
C SER A 25 1.99 11.37 -2.35
N THR A 26 3.04 11.49 -1.54
CA THR A 26 4.16 12.43 -1.73
C THR A 26 5.46 11.74 -2.14
N LEU A 27 5.49 10.41 -2.16
CA LEU A 27 6.69 9.58 -2.38
C LEU A 27 7.54 10.03 -3.57
N ILE A 28 6.91 10.21 -4.74
CA ILE A 28 7.62 10.58 -5.96
C ILE A 28 8.24 11.96 -5.82
N ASP A 29 7.49 12.94 -5.35
CA ASP A 29 7.97 14.31 -5.15
C ASP A 29 9.07 14.37 -4.09
N ASP A 30 8.93 13.64 -3.00
CA ASP A 30 9.93 13.58 -1.92
C ASP A 30 11.29 13.03 -2.43
N ILE A 31 11.26 12.02 -3.30
CA ILE A 31 12.45 11.44 -3.92
C ILE A 31 13.01 12.39 -5.00
N THR A 32 12.18 12.83 -5.94
CA THR A 32 12.64 13.65 -7.08
C THR A 32 13.16 15.01 -6.66
N ASN A 33 12.61 15.60 -5.60
CA ASN A 33 13.07 16.87 -5.01
C ASN A 33 14.19 16.68 -3.95
N SER A 34 14.75 15.47 -3.86
CA SER A 34 15.88 15.17 -2.96
C SER A 34 15.59 15.42 -1.47
N LYS A 35 14.34 15.33 -1.05
CA LYS A 35 13.95 15.35 0.37
C LYS A 35 14.48 14.11 1.10
N CYS A 36 14.53 12.97 0.40
CA CYS A 36 15.20 11.75 0.85
C CYS A 36 16.02 11.15 -0.30
N HIS A 37 17.09 10.42 0.03
CA HIS A 37 17.94 9.73 -0.95
C HIS A 37 17.36 8.38 -1.34
N ILE A 38 16.80 7.67 -0.37
CA ILE A 38 16.17 6.35 -0.56
C ILE A 38 14.90 6.25 0.26
N ALA A 39 13.87 5.71 -0.33
CA ALA A 39 12.62 5.36 0.36
C ALA A 39 12.59 3.85 0.61
N MET A 40 12.54 3.46 1.89
CA MET A 40 12.63 2.08 2.36
C MET A 40 11.37 1.72 3.16
N PHE A 41 10.28 1.47 2.47
CA PHE A 41 9.03 0.97 3.03
C PHE A 41 8.32 0.10 1.99
N ALA A 42 7.14 -0.44 2.27
CA ALA A 42 6.41 -1.35 1.37
C ALA A 42 5.96 -0.66 0.07
N ILE A 43 6.91 -0.31 -0.80
CA ILE A 43 6.67 0.41 -2.05
C ILE A 43 6.48 -0.59 -3.18
N GLY A 44 5.28 -0.59 -3.78
CA GLY A 44 5.02 -1.33 -5.01
C GLY A 44 5.87 -0.78 -6.17
N ASN A 45 6.65 -1.66 -6.78
CA ASN A 45 7.42 -1.36 -7.98
C ASN A 45 6.49 -1.47 -9.21
N THR A 46 5.80 -0.37 -9.50
CA THR A 46 4.84 -0.28 -10.61
C THR A 46 5.45 0.38 -11.85
N PRO A 47 4.93 0.07 -13.08
CA PRO A 47 5.40 0.73 -14.30
C PRO A 47 5.35 2.26 -14.22
N GLN A 48 4.24 2.82 -13.72
CA GLN A 48 4.04 4.26 -13.58
C GLN A 48 5.08 4.93 -12.68
N ARG A 49 5.45 4.28 -11.58
CA ARG A 49 6.48 4.77 -10.67
C ARG A 49 7.88 4.66 -11.30
N ARG A 50 8.15 3.58 -12.05
CA ARG A 50 9.44 3.42 -12.76
C ARG A 50 9.73 4.48 -13.81
N GLU A 51 8.72 5.16 -14.33
CA GLU A 51 8.92 6.30 -15.22
C GLU A 51 9.56 7.51 -14.53
N LYS A 52 9.44 7.61 -13.21
CA LYS A 52 9.85 8.79 -12.43
C LYS A 52 10.96 8.53 -11.43
N ILE A 53 11.04 7.33 -10.89
CA ILE A 53 11.99 6.93 -9.85
C ILE A 53 12.58 5.55 -10.15
N ARG A 54 13.81 5.34 -9.71
CA ARG A 54 14.53 4.07 -9.84
C ARG A 54 14.21 3.16 -8.67
N PHE A 55 14.21 1.85 -8.91
CA PHE A 55 14.01 0.82 -7.90
C PHE A 55 15.20 -0.11 -7.79
N THR A 56 15.41 -0.65 -6.59
CA THR A 56 16.26 -1.82 -6.39
C THR A 56 15.63 -3.05 -7.03
N THR A 57 16.33 -4.19 -7.01
CA THR A 57 15.70 -5.49 -7.21
C THR A 57 14.60 -5.71 -6.16
N ALA A 58 13.52 -6.37 -6.56
CA ALA A 58 12.43 -6.68 -5.66
C ALA A 58 12.88 -7.68 -4.59
N HIS A 59 12.54 -7.40 -3.33
CA HIS A 59 12.87 -8.26 -2.19
C HIS A 59 11.64 -8.96 -1.60
N LEU A 60 10.45 -8.56 -1.99
CA LEU A 60 9.16 -9.10 -1.55
C LEU A 60 8.12 -8.91 -2.64
N SER A 61 7.01 -9.60 -2.55
CA SER A 61 5.81 -9.32 -3.36
C SER A 61 4.57 -9.61 -2.54
N SER A 62 3.49 -8.88 -2.82
CA SER A 62 2.18 -9.11 -2.21
C SER A 62 1.08 -9.01 -3.24
N ASP A 63 0.02 -9.77 -3.02
CA ASP A 63 -1.24 -9.60 -3.72
C ASP A 63 -2.08 -8.51 -3.02
N VAL A 64 -3.21 -8.19 -3.60
CA VAL A 64 -4.22 -7.31 -3.00
C VAL A 64 -5.12 -8.11 -2.08
N TYR A 65 -5.34 -7.60 -0.89
CA TYR A 65 -6.24 -8.16 0.12
C TYR A 65 -7.25 -7.09 0.55
N ALA A 66 -8.36 -7.52 1.11
CA ALA A 66 -9.37 -6.60 1.63
C ALA A 66 -9.60 -6.83 3.12
N ILE A 67 -9.89 -5.75 3.84
CA ILE A 67 -10.34 -5.79 5.23
C ILE A 67 -11.77 -5.25 5.30
N THR A 68 -12.61 -5.98 6.02
CA THR A 68 -13.98 -5.59 6.37
C THR A 68 -14.21 -5.73 7.88
N THR A 69 -15.43 -5.43 8.33
CA THR A 69 -15.83 -5.64 9.73
C THR A 69 -16.51 -7.00 9.92
N LYS A 70 -16.42 -7.57 11.13
CA LYS A 70 -17.11 -8.81 11.50
C LYS A 70 -18.61 -8.74 11.30
N ASN A 71 -19.19 -7.55 11.37
CA ASN A 71 -20.64 -7.33 11.26
C ASN A 71 -21.09 -7.00 9.84
N ASN A 72 -20.18 -6.92 8.87
CA ASN A 72 -20.54 -6.67 7.48
C ASN A 72 -21.26 -7.89 6.90
N ARG A 73 -22.51 -7.71 6.47
CA ARG A 73 -23.32 -8.75 5.84
C ARG A 73 -23.31 -8.68 4.30
N ARG A 74 -22.78 -7.62 3.74
CA ARG A 74 -22.76 -7.37 2.29
C ARG A 74 -21.52 -7.96 1.61
N VAL A 75 -20.39 -7.98 2.32
CA VAL A 75 -19.12 -8.53 1.84
C VAL A 75 -18.63 -9.58 2.84
N GLN A 76 -18.75 -10.84 2.45
CA GLN A 76 -18.31 -12.00 3.25
C GLN A 76 -17.17 -12.76 2.55
N ASN A 77 -17.01 -12.58 1.25
CA ASN A 77 -15.96 -13.18 0.44
C ASN A 77 -15.53 -12.21 -0.66
N TRP A 78 -14.48 -12.58 -1.41
CA TRP A 78 -13.91 -11.72 -2.45
C TRP A 78 -14.90 -11.36 -3.57
N ASP A 79 -15.74 -12.31 -3.99
CA ASP A 79 -16.70 -12.11 -5.08
C ASP A 79 -17.82 -11.12 -4.72
N ASP A 80 -18.01 -10.86 -3.42
CA ASP A 80 -18.99 -9.88 -2.96
C ASP A 80 -18.49 -8.43 -3.08
N ILE A 81 -17.18 -8.20 -3.21
CA ILE A 81 -16.59 -6.86 -3.16
C ILE A 81 -17.12 -5.97 -4.28
N ASP A 82 -17.03 -6.45 -5.53
CA ASP A 82 -17.43 -5.68 -6.72
C ASP A 82 -18.91 -5.84 -7.05
N LYS A 83 -19.79 -5.62 -6.07
CA LYS A 83 -21.25 -5.59 -6.27
C LYS A 83 -21.76 -4.16 -6.21
N SER A 84 -22.81 -3.88 -6.99
CA SER A 84 -23.48 -2.59 -7.00
C SER A 84 -23.94 -2.20 -5.58
N GLY A 85 -23.71 -0.95 -5.21
CA GLY A 85 -24.01 -0.41 -3.90
C GLY A 85 -22.95 -0.66 -2.83
N ASN A 86 -21.88 -1.42 -3.12
CA ASN A 86 -20.72 -1.53 -2.25
C ASN A 86 -19.74 -0.38 -2.47
N VAL A 87 -19.02 -0.04 -1.42
CA VAL A 87 -17.99 1.01 -1.41
C VAL A 87 -16.66 0.40 -1.00
N VAL A 88 -15.65 0.56 -1.87
CA VAL A 88 -14.29 0.05 -1.70
C VAL A 88 -13.35 1.21 -1.43
N ALA A 89 -12.72 1.26 -0.27
CA ALA A 89 -11.80 2.33 0.10
C ALA A 89 -10.35 1.98 -0.25
N VAL A 90 -9.62 2.95 -0.77
CA VAL A 90 -8.17 2.91 -1.01
C VAL A 90 -7.53 4.21 -0.53
N ALA A 91 -6.26 4.16 -0.14
CA ALA A 91 -5.51 5.37 0.17
C ALA A 91 -4.84 5.93 -1.09
N LYS A 92 -4.93 7.24 -1.25
CA LYS A 92 -4.32 8.00 -2.33
C LYS A 92 -2.81 7.73 -2.45
N GLY A 93 -2.35 7.55 -3.67
CA GLY A 93 -0.94 7.31 -3.98
C GLY A 93 -0.44 5.89 -3.72
N THR A 94 -1.25 5.01 -3.10
CA THR A 94 -0.92 3.58 -3.02
C THR A 94 -1.10 2.92 -4.40
N TYR A 95 -0.44 1.78 -4.62
CA TYR A 95 -0.64 1.02 -5.87
C TYR A 95 -2.04 0.38 -5.94
N HIS A 96 -2.75 0.27 -4.82
CA HIS A 96 -4.14 -0.22 -4.79
C HIS A 96 -5.10 0.71 -5.52
N GLU A 97 -4.85 2.03 -5.48
CA GLU A 97 -5.72 3.02 -6.13
C GLU A 97 -5.88 2.76 -7.64
N PRO A 98 -4.82 2.75 -8.47
CA PRO A 98 -4.96 2.50 -9.91
C PRO A 98 -5.46 1.09 -10.22
N ILE A 99 -5.09 0.08 -9.42
CA ILE A 99 -5.58 -1.30 -9.60
C ILE A 99 -7.09 -1.35 -9.42
N MET A 100 -7.62 -0.73 -8.37
CA MET A 100 -9.06 -0.77 -8.11
C MET A 100 -9.83 0.14 -9.07
N GLN A 101 -9.26 1.24 -9.54
CA GLN A 101 -9.83 2.05 -10.62
C GLN A 101 -10.02 1.25 -11.92
N GLU A 102 -9.07 0.39 -12.24
CA GLU A 102 -9.13 -0.45 -13.45
C GLU A 102 -10.08 -1.64 -13.28
N LYS A 103 -10.03 -2.31 -12.12
CA LYS A 103 -10.67 -3.62 -11.94
C LYS A 103 -12.10 -3.56 -11.44
N LEU A 104 -12.49 -2.54 -10.66
CA LEU A 104 -13.89 -2.39 -10.23
C LEU A 104 -14.79 -2.03 -11.40
N LYS A 105 -15.94 -2.71 -11.46
CA LYS A 105 -16.95 -2.50 -12.52
C LYS A 105 -18.30 -2.03 -11.95
N ASN A 106 -18.65 -2.47 -10.74
CA ASN A 106 -19.97 -2.29 -10.16
C ASN A 106 -19.92 -1.52 -8.82
N ALA A 107 -18.91 -1.77 -8.01
CA ALA A 107 -18.73 -1.10 -6.73
C ALA A 107 -18.16 0.32 -6.90
N GLN A 108 -18.48 1.19 -5.96
CA GLN A 108 -17.94 2.55 -5.91
C GLN A 108 -16.54 2.54 -5.27
N LEU A 109 -15.59 3.22 -5.91
CA LEU A 109 -14.27 3.46 -5.33
C LEU A 109 -14.27 4.74 -4.49
N LEU A 110 -13.83 4.63 -3.24
CA LEU A 110 -13.59 5.75 -2.34
C LEU A 110 -12.07 5.93 -2.13
N VAL A 111 -11.53 7.01 -2.64
CA VAL A 111 -10.11 7.36 -2.43
C VAL A 111 -10.01 8.31 -1.24
N VAL A 112 -9.28 7.88 -0.20
CA VAL A 112 -9.02 8.68 1.00
C VAL A 112 -7.61 9.25 1.00
N ASP A 113 -7.39 10.41 1.61
CA ASP A 113 -6.09 11.09 1.56
C ASP A 113 -5.00 10.41 2.41
N LYS A 114 -5.39 9.83 3.55
CA LYS A 114 -4.45 9.20 4.51
C LYS A 114 -4.79 7.75 4.77
N MET A 115 -3.74 6.95 5.02
CA MET A 115 -3.87 5.50 5.23
C MET A 115 -4.93 5.14 6.29
N HIS A 116 -4.88 5.76 7.47
CA HIS A 116 -5.80 5.46 8.57
C HIS A 116 -7.27 5.83 8.29
N GLN A 117 -7.53 6.70 7.33
CA GLN A 117 -8.91 7.04 6.96
C GLN A 117 -9.64 5.87 6.31
N ARG A 118 -8.95 4.94 5.64
CA ARG A 118 -9.56 3.70 5.11
C ARG A 118 -10.25 2.90 6.22
N GLU A 119 -9.55 2.73 7.33
CA GLU A 119 -10.03 1.99 8.50
C GLU A 119 -11.22 2.70 9.12
N GLN A 120 -11.15 4.04 9.25
CA GLN A 120 -12.23 4.86 9.78
C GLN A 120 -13.50 4.75 8.91
N GLU A 121 -13.38 4.77 7.58
CA GLU A 121 -14.52 4.64 6.67
C GLU A 121 -15.20 3.27 6.80
N VAL A 122 -14.41 2.20 6.91
CA VAL A 122 -14.95 0.84 7.08
C VAL A 122 -15.57 0.65 8.47
N GLN A 123 -14.92 1.11 9.53
CA GLN A 123 -15.48 1.02 10.88
C GLN A 123 -16.78 1.82 11.04
N ALA A 124 -16.88 2.96 10.38
CA ALA A 124 -18.08 3.80 10.40
C ALA A 124 -19.21 3.29 9.46
N GLY A 125 -18.95 2.24 8.67
CA GLY A 125 -19.91 1.69 7.72
C GLY A 125 -20.12 2.55 6.47
N ARG A 126 -19.24 3.54 6.21
CA ARG A 126 -19.28 4.35 4.99
C ARG A 126 -18.56 3.69 3.81
N ALA A 127 -17.63 2.78 4.10
CA ALA A 127 -17.09 1.83 3.13
C ALA A 127 -17.36 0.39 3.60
N ASP A 128 -17.51 -0.53 2.67
CA ASP A 128 -17.72 -1.95 2.97
C ASP A 128 -16.41 -2.67 3.22
N VAL A 129 -15.38 -2.33 2.46
CA VAL A 129 -14.01 -2.86 2.58
C VAL A 129 -12.99 -1.77 2.32
N PHE A 130 -11.75 -1.99 2.78
CA PHE A 130 -10.60 -1.28 2.25
C PHE A 130 -9.55 -2.25 1.72
N MET A 131 -8.82 -1.82 0.69
CA MET A 131 -7.77 -2.61 0.07
C MET A 131 -6.43 -2.37 0.75
N THR A 132 -5.65 -3.44 0.87
CA THR A 132 -4.33 -3.42 1.48
C THR A 132 -3.46 -4.58 0.97
N ASP A 133 -2.25 -4.70 1.49
CA ASP A 133 -1.36 -5.83 1.28
C ASP A 133 -1.44 -6.87 2.42
N TYR A 134 -0.84 -8.02 2.21
CA TYR A 134 -0.86 -9.11 3.20
C TYR A 134 -0.18 -8.74 4.52
N PRO A 135 1.04 -8.15 4.55
CA PRO A 135 1.70 -7.80 5.81
C PRO A 135 0.88 -6.85 6.69
N PHE A 136 0.26 -5.84 6.08
CA PHE A 136 -0.61 -4.92 6.80
C PHE A 136 -1.89 -5.61 7.28
N ALA A 137 -2.54 -6.38 6.40
CA ALA A 137 -3.77 -7.11 6.73
C ALA A 137 -3.55 -8.07 7.91
N LYS A 138 -2.48 -8.88 7.86
CA LYS A 138 -2.12 -9.80 8.94
C LYS A 138 -1.92 -9.08 10.27
N LYS A 139 -1.10 -8.03 10.27
CA LYS A 139 -0.88 -7.22 11.47
C LYS A 139 -2.18 -6.63 12.03
N MET A 140 -3.06 -6.19 11.14
CA MET A 140 -4.33 -5.60 11.53
C MET A 140 -5.27 -6.60 12.22
N ILE A 141 -5.45 -7.78 11.65
CA ILE A 141 -6.32 -8.81 12.25
C ILE A 141 -5.75 -9.36 13.57
N GLU A 142 -4.43 -9.34 13.76
CA GLU A 142 -3.78 -9.72 15.02
C GLU A 142 -3.96 -8.66 16.12
N ASN A 143 -4.08 -7.38 15.76
CA ASN A 143 -4.08 -6.26 16.71
C ASN A 143 -5.44 -5.57 16.87
N THR A 144 -6.47 -5.99 16.14
CA THR A 144 -7.82 -5.43 16.24
C THR A 144 -8.87 -6.51 16.41
N SER A 145 -9.93 -6.20 17.14
CA SER A 145 -11.03 -7.15 17.37
C SER A 145 -12.13 -7.10 16.31
N TRP A 146 -12.18 -6.04 15.50
CA TRP A 146 -13.25 -5.78 14.54
C TRP A 146 -12.95 -6.24 13.11
N ALA A 147 -11.67 -6.31 12.74
CA ALA A 147 -11.23 -6.56 11.37
C ALA A 147 -11.36 -8.03 10.98
N VAL A 148 -11.78 -8.26 9.75
CA VAL A 148 -11.83 -9.55 9.07
C VAL A 148 -11.10 -9.44 7.74
N LEU A 149 -10.19 -10.38 7.48
CA LEU A 149 -9.49 -10.50 6.22
C LEU A 149 -10.36 -11.17 5.17
N ILE A 150 -10.44 -10.56 4.00
CA ILE A 150 -11.03 -11.14 2.80
C ILE A 150 -9.91 -11.35 1.79
N GLU A 151 -9.69 -12.61 1.42
CA GLU A 151 -8.63 -13.02 0.49
C GLU A 151 -9.18 -13.29 -0.90
N PRO A 152 -8.44 -12.94 -1.97
CA PRO A 152 -8.81 -13.39 -3.30
C PRO A 152 -8.63 -14.91 -3.43
N LYS A 153 -9.53 -15.57 -4.18
CA LYS A 153 -9.47 -17.02 -4.41
C LYS A 153 -8.27 -17.43 -5.26
N GLU A 154 -7.84 -16.55 -6.14
CA GLU A 154 -6.68 -16.70 -7.02
C GLU A 154 -5.88 -15.40 -6.99
N THR A 155 -4.67 -15.43 -7.54
CA THR A 155 -3.86 -14.22 -7.66
C THR A 155 -4.64 -13.12 -8.36
N TYR A 156 -4.91 -12.03 -7.63
CA TYR A 156 -5.68 -10.91 -8.13
C TYR A 156 -4.80 -9.88 -8.86
N HIS A 157 -3.74 -9.41 -8.19
CA HIS A 157 -2.74 -8.51 -8.76
C HIS A 157 -1.47 -8.52 -7.91
N LYS A 158 -0.55 -9.40 -8.21
CA LYS A 158 0.70 -9.52 -7.49
C LYS A 158 1.65 -8.37 -7.85
N THR A 159 2.04 -7.60 -6.84
CA THR A 159 2.93 -6.44 -6.98
C THR A 159 4.26 -6.71 -6.29
N PRO A 160 5.41 -6.57 -6.97
CA PRO A 160 6.71 -6.66 -6.35
C PRO A 160 7.00 -5.41 -5.50
N TYR A 161 7.71 -5.58 -4.38
CA TYR A 161 8.17 -4.50 -3.51
C TYR A 161 9.67 -4.29 -3.66
N ALA A 162 10.06 -3.04 -3.77
CA ALA A 162 11.46 -2.64 -3.84
C ALA A 162 11.66 -1.27 -3.18
N TRP A 163 12.89 -0.95 -2.84
CA TRP A 163 13.23 0.38 -2.37
C TRP A 163 13.39 1.33 -3.55
N ALA A 164 13.06 2.59 -3.34
CA ALA A 164 13.04 3.59 -4.41
C ALA A 164 14.01 4.72 -4.15
N MET A 165 14.61 5.23 -5.23
CA MET A 165 15.60 6.31 -5.22
C MET A 165 15.47 7.17 -6.47
N LYS A 166 16.15 8.31 -6.50
CA LYS A 166 16.21 9.18 -7.66
C LYS A 166 17.03 8.51 -8.79
N TYR A 167 16.67 8.78 -10.05
CA TYR A 167 17.36 8.19 -11.21
C TYR A 167 18.84 8.54 -11.27
N ASP A 168 19.18 9.81 -11.10
CA ASP A 168 20.52 10.35 -11.29
C ASP A 168 21.26 10.54 -9.95
N ASP A 169 20.97 9.71 -8.96
CA ASP A 169 21.70 9.73 -7.70
C ASP A 169 22.95 8.84 -7.84
N GLU A 170 24.11 9.48 -8.08
CA GLU A 170 25.41 8.80 -8.25
C GLU A 170 25.90 8.10 -6.96
N LYS A 171 25.30 8.41 -5.79
CA LYS A 171 25.67 7.81 -4.51
C LYS A 171 24.97 6.46 -4.27
N PHE A 172 23.94 6.19 -4.98
CA PHE A 172 23.14 4.98 -4.94
C PHE A 172 22.95 4.45 -6.38
#